data_d0d9f48632e2d5e7de0cc8f5a1e2014a
#
_entry.id   d0d9f48632e2d5e7de0cc8f5a1e2014a
#
_cell.length_a   1.000
_cell.length_b   1.000
_cell.length_c   1.000
_cell.angle_alpha   90.00
_cell.angle_beta   90.00
_cell.angle_gamma   90.00
#
_symmetry.space_group_name_H-M   'P 1'
#
loop_
_entity.id
_entity.type
_entity.pdbx_description
1 polymer ?
#
loop_
_entity_poly.entity_id
_entity_poly.type
_entity_poly.pdbx_seq_one_letter_code
_entity_poly.pdbx_strand_id
1 'polypeptide(L)'
;MALDFGVFCKSTIDGEVVEHCFSSIFWLGQNADASYLDWLMKAWGWTLAVAGLGLTIALIVGIVMGTLRTLPDSGIVSRLLVRLSTAWVELFRNIPVLVQVFLWYHVIPAFVLPLKALPSYWLVSIALGFFTSARIA
;
A
#
# COMPACT_ATOMS: atom_id res chain seq x y z
N MET A 1 6.10 2.49 -38.10
CA MET A 1 6.65 1.66 -37.00
C MET A 1 5.48 0.94 -36.37
N ALA A 2 5.32 -0.37 -36.64
CA ALA A 2 4.34 -1.18 -35.95
C ALA A 2 4.92 -1.51 -34.57
N LEU A 3 4.18 -1.22 -33.52
CA LEU A 3 4.52 -1.64 -32.16
C LEU A 3 4.41 -3.18 -32.11
N ASP A 4 5.54 -3.85 -32.05
CA ASP A 4 5.60 -5.30 -31.93
C ASP A 4 5.39 -5.68 -30.45
N PHE A 5 4.16 -6.03 -30.11
CA PHE A 5 3.80 -6.52 -28.78
C PHE A 5 4.27 -7.95 -28.49
N GLY A 6 4.81 -8.67 -29.50
CA GLY A 6 5.34 -10.02 -29.34
C GLY A 6 6.51 -10.11 -28.36
N VAL A 7 7.23 -9.01 -28.12
CA VAL A 7 8.32 -8.95 -27.14
C VAL A 7 7.85 -9.25 -25.72
N PHE A 8 6.61 -8.89 -25.36
CA PHE A 8 6.05 -9.12 -24.02
C PHE A 8 5.67 -10.57 -23.76
N CYS A 9 5.57 -11.40 -24.82
CA CYS A 9 5.20 -12.81 -24.75
C CYS A 9 6.41 -13.76 -24.79
N LYS A 10 7.64 -13.24 -24.83
CA LYS A 10 8.85 -14.04 -24.94
C LYS A 10 9.46 -14.30 -23.57
N SER A 11 9.69 -15.57 -23.25
CA SER A 11 10.51 -16.02 -22.11
C SER A 11 11.69 -16.82 -22.62
N THR A 12 12.83 -16.72 -21.94
CA THR A 12 14.02 -17.53 -22.26
C THR A 12 14.10 -18.66 -21.27
N ILE A 13 13.86 -19.88 -21.73
CA ILE A 13 13.97 -21.11 -20.95
C ILE A 13 15.14 -21.89 -21.51
N ASP A 14 16.15 -22.20 -20.70
CA ASP A 14 17.35 -22.98 -21.07
C ASP A 14 18.04 -22.53 -22.38
N GLY A 15 17.99 -21.21 -22.70
CA GLY A 15 18.58 -20.65 -23.89
C GLY A 15 17.68 -20.68 -25.15
N GLU A 16 16.52 -21.28 -25.08
CA GLU A 16 15.50 -21.22 -26.14
C GLU A 16 14.45 -20.15 -25.82
N VAL A 17 14.07 -19.38 -26.85
CA VAL A 17 13.01 -18.38 -26.76
C VAL A 17 11.67 -19.06 -26.99
N VAL A 18 10.90 -19.20 -25.93
CA VAL A 18 9.55 -19.79 -25.97
C VAL A 18 8.52 -18.68 -25.93
N GLU A 19 7.54 -18.71 -26.84
CA GLU A 19 6.46 -17.73 -26.88
C GLU A 19 5.26 -18.21 -26.06
N HIS A 20 5.10 -17.65 -24.86
CA HIS A 20 3.92 -17.84 -24.00
C HIS A 20 3.32 -16.50 -23.64
N CYS A 21 2.14 -16.20 -24.16
CA CYS A 21 1.46 -14.93 -23.84
C CYS A 21 0.71 -14.92 -22.51
N PHE A 22 0.38 -16.09 -21.97
CA PHE A 22 -0.38 -16.20 -20.72
C PHE A 22 -0.17 -17.56 -20.08
N SER A 23 0.53 -17.62 -18.97
CA SER A 23 0.52 -18.83 -18.15
C SER A 23 -0.65 -18.74 -17.17
N SER A 24 -1.50 -19.74 -17.15
CA SER A 24 -2.75 -19.79 -16.39
C SER A 24 -2.59 -19.83 -14.87
N ILE A 25 -1.42 -19.57 -14.33
CA ILE A 25 -1.12 -19.64 -12.90
C ILE A 25 -0.61 -18.29 -12.39
N PHE A 26 -1.49 -17.30 -12.47
CA PHE A 26 -1.26 -15.96 -11.97
C PHE A 26 -0.97 -15.88 -10.45
N TRP A 27 -1.42 -16.87 -9.65
CA TRP A 27 -1.40 -16.79 -8.19
C TRP A 27 -0.42 -17.74 -7.48
N LEU A 28 0.11 -18.76 -8.16
CA LEU A 28 0.78 -19.89 -7.53
C LEU A 28 2.11 -20.24 -8.20
N GLY A 29 3.14 -19.44 -8.05
CA GLY A 29 4.45 -19.98 -8.33
C GLY A 29 5.49 -18.97 -8.81
N GLN A 30 6.64 -19.04 -8.20
CA GLN A 30 7.90 -18.56 -8.75
C GLN A 30 8.32 -19.55 -9.85
N ASN A 31 7.82 -19.39 -11.06
CA ASN A 31 8.30 -20.17 -12.17
C ASN A 31 9.34 -19.36 -12.92
N ALA A 32 10.48 -19.94 -13.18
CA ALA A 32 11.57 -19.37 -13.98
C ALA A 32 11.12 -19.03 -15.42
N ASP A 33 9.96 -19.55 -15.82
CA ASP A 33 9.40 -19.51 -17.17
C ASP A 33 8.37 -18.41 -17.39
N ALA A 34 8.31 -17.41 -16.48
CA ALA A 34 7.34 -16.32 -16.57
C ALA A 34 7.69 -15.35 -17.68
N SER A 35 6.75 -15.07 -18.60
CA SER A 35 6.89 -14.02 -19.61
C SER A 35 6.91 -12.63 -18.99
N TYR A 36 7.42 -11.64 -19.69
CA TYR A 36 7.38 -10.23 -19.23
C TYR A 36 5.96 -9.76 -18.90
N LEU A 37 4.98 -10.27 -19.62
CA LEU A 37 3.58 -9.95 -19.42
C LEU A 37 3.06 -10.50 -18.07
N ASP A 38 3.48 -11.73 -17.71
CA ASP A 38 3.14 -12.32 -16.40
C ASP A 38 3.73 -11.50 -15.25
N TRP A 39 4.95 -11.02 -15.40
CA TRP A 39 5.59 -10.14 -14.41
C TRP A 39 4.84 -8.81 -14.26
N LEU A 40 4.44 -8.23 -15.38
CA LEU A 40 3.68 -6.98 -15.39
C LEU A 40 2.32 -7.14 -14.72
N MET A 41 1.60 -8.20 -15.06
CA MET A 41 0.28 -8.50 -14.46
C MET A 41 0.39 -8.80 -12.97
N LYS A 42 1.42 -9.52 -12.54
CA LYS A 42 1.71 -9.79 -11.13
C LYS A 42 2.02 -8.48 -10.37
N ALA A 43 2.86 -7.63 -10.93
CA ALA A 43 3.17 -6.33 -10.35
C ALA A 43 1.91 -5.45 -10.21
N TRP A 44 1.04 -5.47 -11.23
CA TRP A 44 -0.23 -4.75 -11.23
C TRP A 44 -1.17 -5.26 -10.13
N GLY A 45 -1.28 -6.58 -9.99
CA GLY A 45 -2.07 -7.22 -8.93
C GLY A 45 -1.61 -6.81 -7.54
N TRP A 46 -0.31 -6.81 -7.28
CA TRP A 46 0.26 -6.35 -6.02
C TRP A 46 0.00 -4.87 -5.76
N THR A 47 0.11 -4.03 -6.78
CA THR A 47 -0.19 -2.59 -6.67
C THR A 47 -1.64 -2.36 -6.29
N LEU A 48 -2.57 -3.05 -6.95
CA LEU A 48 -4.00 -2.95 -6.64
C LEU A 48 -4.33 -3.49 -5.23
N ALA A 49 -3.69 -4.57 -4.81
CA ALA A 49 -3.88 -5.13 -3.46
C ALA A 49 -3.43 -4.14 -2.38
N VAL A 50 -2.24 -3.55 -2.51
CA VAL A 50 -1.71 -2.55 -1.57
C VAL A 50 -2.57 -1.30 -1.58
N ALA A 51 -2.99 -0.82 -2.75
CA ALA A 51 -3.86 0.34 -2.89
C ALA A 51 -5.24 0.10 -2.26
N GLY A 52 -5.85 -1.06 -2.49
CA GLY A 52 -7.15 -1.44 -1.92
C GLY A 52 -7.11 -1.55 -0.39
N LEU A 53 -6.08 -2.21 0.15
CA LEU A 53 -5.86 -2.28 1.61
C LEU A 53 -5.62 -0.89 2.20
N GLY A 54 -4.74 -0.11 1.58
CA GLY A 54 -4.45 1.26 2.02
C GLY A 54 -5.68 2.16 2.00
N LEU A 55 -6.51 2.06 0.96
CA LEU A 55 -7.77 2.81 0.84
C LEU A 55 -8.77 2.41 1.93
N THR A 56 -8.91 1.11 2.20
CA THR A 56 -9.81 0.62 3.26
C THR A 56 -9.41 1.17 4.62
N ILE A 57 -8.12 1.10 4.97
CA ILE A 57 -7.57 1.67 6.21
C ILE A 57 -7.80 3.19 6.24
N ALA A 58 -7.54 3.88 5.11
CA ALA A 58 -7.72 5.33 5.00
C ALA A 58 -9.17 5.77 5.24
N LEU A 59 -10.13 5.05 4.69
CA LEU A 59 -11.55 5.34 4.88
C LEU A 59 -11.97 5.15 6.34
N ILE A 60 -11.62 4.02 6.94
CA ILE A 60 -11.99 3.73 8.34
C ILE A 60 -11.38 4.79 9.27
N VAL A 61 -10.08 5.00 9.20
CA VAL A 61 -9.37 5.96 10.08
C VAL A 61 -9.78 7.39 9.76
N GLY A 62 -9.92 7.74 8.48
CA GLY A 62 -10.30 9.08 8.03
C GLY A 62 -11.69 9.47 8.48
N ILE A 63 -12.68 8.58 8.36
CA ILE A 63 -14.04 8.83 8.85
C ILE A 63 -14.04 9.01 10.37
N VAL A 64 -13.35 8.13 11.11
CA VAL A 64 -13.27 8.23 12.58
C VAL A 64 -12.62 9.54 12.99
N MET A 65 -11.47 9.88 12.43
CA MET A 65 -10.78 11.13 12.77
C MET A 65 -11.54 12.38 12.33
N GLY A 66 -12.19 12.31 11.17
CA GLY A 66 -13.05 13.40 10.67
C GLY A 66 -14.26 13.64 11.58
N THR A 67 -14.96 12.58 11.99
CA THR A 67 -16.10 12.71 12.92
C THR A 67 -15.68 13.19 14.31
N LEU A 68 -14.52 12.77 14.81
CA LEU A 68 -14.00 13.26 16.09
C LEU A 68 -13.71 14.78 16.07
N ARG A 69 -13.34 15.34 14.92
CA ARG A 69 -13.08 16.78 14.78
C ARG A 69 -14.36 17.63 14.78
N THR A 70 -15.50 17.04 14.48
CA THR A 70 -16.80 17.75 14.47
C THR A 70 -17.53 17.70 15.81
N LEU A 71 -16.95 17.10 16.85
CA LEU A 71 -17.54 17.04 18.18
C LEU A 71 -17.69 18.43 18.78
N PRO A 72 -18.85 18.74 19.42
CA PRO A 72 -19.04 20.02 20.09
C PRO A 72 -18.15 20.14 21.35
N ASP A 73 -17.69 21.33 21.64
CA ASP A 73 -16.82 21.66 22.79
C ASP A 73 -17.54 21.61 24.14
N SER A 74 -18.40 20.62 24.37
CA SER A 74 -19.27 20.53 25.55
C SER A 74 -18.60 19.93 26.78
N GLY A 75 -17.38 19.39 26.67
CA GLY A 75 -16.70 18.71 27.80
C GLY A 75 -15.20 18.57 27.63
N ILE A 76 -14.53 18.17 28.73
CA ILE A 76 -13.07 17.96 28.73
C ILE A 76 -12.69 16.82 27.77
N VAL A 77 -13.48 15.75 27.73
CA VAL A 77 -13.25 14.58 26.85
C VAL A 77 -13.39 14.96 25.39
N SER A 78 -14.43 15.71 25.01
CA SER A 78 -14.62 16.13 23.63
C SER A 78 -13.49 17.03 23.13
N ARG A 79 -13.05 17.98 23.97
CA ARG A 79 -11.89 18.83 23.66
C ARG A 79 -10.59 18.03 23.46
N LEU A 80 -10.37 17.00 24.28
CA LEU A 80 -9.21 16.12 24.15
C LEU A 80 -9.26 15.34 22.83
N LEU A 81 -10.41 14.75 22.48
CA LEU A 81 -10.60 14.02 21.25
C LEU A 81 -10.42 14.88 20.01
N VAL A 82 -10.97 16.09 20.01
CA VAL A 82 -10.77 17.07 18.92
C VAL A 82 -9.30 17.44 18.76
N ARG A 83 -8.58 17.69 19.86
CA ARG A 83 -7.15 18.00 19.82
C ARG A 83 -6.32 16.82 19.30
N LEU A 84 -6.62 15.61 19.75
CA LEU A 84 -5.92 14.41 19.29
C LEU A 84 -6.15 14.16 17.80
N SER A 85 -7.39 14.28 17.31
CA SER A 85 -7.69 14.10 15.90
C SER A 85 -7.09 15.21 15.04
N THR A 86 -7.05 16.44 15.52
CA THR A 86 -6.36 17.55 14.82
C THR A 86 -4.86 17.31 14.75
N ALA A 87 -4.22 16.92 15.87
CA ALA A 87 -2.80 16.61 15.90
C ALA A 87 -2.45 15.44 14.96
N TRP A 88 -3.33 14.42 14.89
CA TRP A 88 -3.18 13.31 13.93
C TRP A 88 -3.14 13.83 12.49
N VAL A 89 -4.13 14.62 12.10
CA VAL A 89 -4.22 15.17 10.75
C VAL A 89 -3.02 16.04 10.42
N GLU A 90 -2.62 16.95 11.32
CA GLU A 90 -1.47 17.82 11.12
C GLU A 90 -0.16 17.03 11.00
N LEU A 91 0.04 16.00 11.84
CA LEU A 91 1.22 15.16 11.79
C LEU A 91 1.37 14.47 10.42
N PHE A 92 0.31 13.79 9.97
CA PHE A 92 0.38 13.02 8.73
C PHE A 92 0.31 13.87 7.45
N ARG A 93 -0.22 15.08 7.52
CA ARG A 93 -0.20 16.03 6.40
C ARG A 93 1.14 16.73 6.20
N ASN A 94 1.88 16.96 7.28
CA ASN A 94 3.16 17.67 7.25
C ASN A 94 4.36 16.76 6.92
N ILE A 95 4.22 15.44 7.08
CA ILE A 95 5.29 14.50 6.76
C ILE A 95 5.12 13.99 5.33
N PRO A 96 6.16 14.10 4.46
CA PRO A 96 6.12 13.52 3.11
C PRO A 96 5.84 12.02 3.13
N VAL A 97 5.04 11.54 2.18
CA VAL A 97 4.64 10.13 2.12
C VAL A 97 5.82 9.15 2.08
N LEU A 98 6.90 9.49 1.38
CA LEU A 98 8.10 8.66 1.32
C LEU A 98 8.75 8.47 2.69
N VAL A 99 8.80 9.53 3.49
CA VAL A 99 9.33 9.48 4.87
C VAL A 99 8.44 8.59 5.73
N GLN A 100 7.13 8.67 5.58
CA GLN A 100 6.19 7.81 6.31
C GLN A 100 6.37 6.34 5.93
N VAL A 101 6.45 6.02 4.64
CA VAL A 101 6.67 4.65 4.17
C VAL A 101 7.99 4.10 4.73
N PHE A 102 9.07 4.90 4.68
CA PHE A 102 10.36 4.52 5.24
C PHE A 102 10.28 4.25 6.75
N LEU A 103 9.59 5.11 7.48
CA LEU A 103 9.39 4.99 8.93
C LEU A 103 8.63 3.70 9.29
N TRP A 104 7.52 3.43 8.60
CA TRP A 104 6.72 2.23 8.82
C TRP A 104 7.42 0.94 8.39
N TYR A 105 8.25 1.01 7.35
CA TYR A 105 8.94 -0.16 6.83
C TYR A 105 10.21 -0.52 7.60
N HIS A 106 11.00 0.47 8.00
CA HIS A 106 12.32 0.26 8.61
C HIS A 106 12.36 0.57 10.11
N VAL A 107 11.77 1.69 10.52
CA VAL A 107 11.96 2.20 11.88
C VAL A 107 11.00 1.53 12.87
N ILE A 108 9.71 1.53 12.57
CA ILE A 108 8.69 1.00 13.51
C ILE A 108 8.87 -0.48 13.80
N PRO A 109 9.15 -1.37 12.81
CA PRO A 109 9.41 -2.78 13.10
C PRO A 109 10.65 -3.05 13.95
N ALA A 110 11.62 -2.11 13.96
CA ALA A 110 12.80 -2.23 14.80
C ALA A 110 12.46 -2.04 16.30
N PHE A 111 11.46 -1.21 16.61
CA PHE A 111 11.03 -0.94 17.98
C PHE A 111 9.87 -1.82 18.45
N VAL A 112 9.03 -2.27 17.54
CA VAL A 112 7.82 -3.04 17.85
C VAL A 112 7.95 -4.44 17.28
N LEU A 113 8.44 -5.35 18.12
CA LEU A 113 8.73 -6.75 17.76
C LEU A 113 7.59 -7.49 17.01
N PRO A 114 6.30 -7.40 17.39
CA PRO A 114 5.24 -8.08 16.63
C PRO A 114 5.05 -7.57 15.20
N LEU A 115 5.42 -6.32 14.90
CA LEU A 115 5.33 -5.76 13.55
C LEU A 115 6.45 -6.27 12.62
N LYS A 116 7.55 -6.78 13.18
CA LYS A 116 8.65 -7.39 12.43
C LYS A 116 8.23 -8.69 11.72
N ALA A 117 7.22 -9.37 12.25
CA ALA A 117 6.66 -10.59 11.67
C ALA A 117 5.67 -10.32 10.52
N LEU A 118 5.23 -9.07 10.33
CA LEU A 118 4.30 -8.73 9.28
C LEU A 118 4.98 -8.66 7.91
N PRO A 119 4.35 -9.18 6.86
CA PRO A 119 4.84 -9.02 5.50
C PRO A 119 4.92 -7.55 5.09
N SER A 120 5.89 -7.21 4.26
CA SER A 120 6.20 -5.84 3.83
C SER A 120 5.01 -5.07 3.25
N TYR A 121 4.13 -5.76 2.52
CA TYR A 121 2.96 -5.12 1.90
C TYR A 121 1.96 -4.58 2.93
N TRP A 122 1.83 -5.21 4.11
CA TRP A 122 1.00 -4.70 5.20
C TRP A 122 1.53 -3.38 5.75
N LEU A 123 2.84 -3.31 5.99
CA LEU A 123 3.49 -2.11 6.53
C LEU A 123 3.34 -0.92 5.58
N VAL A 124 3.53 -1.16 4.28
CA VAL A 124 3.34 -0.13 3.25
C VAL A 124 1.87 0.28 3.14
N SER A 125 0.94 -0.68 3.19
CA SER A 125 -0.50 -0.38 3.15
C SER A 125 -0.96 0.44 4.35
N ILE A 126 -0.43 0.17 5.55
CA ILE A 126 -0.71 0.95 6.77
C ILE A 126 -0.16 2.38 6.61
N ALA A 127 1.08 2.54 6.14
CA ALA A 127 1.68 3.85 5.91
C ALA A 127 0.85 4.70 4.94
N LEU A 128 0.47 4.12 3.79
CA LEU A 128 -0.37 4.79 2.80
C LEU A 128 -1.78 5.07 3.33
N GLY A 129 -2.34 4.14 4.10
CA GLY A 129 -3.64 4.28 4.73
C GLY A 129 -3.68 5.45 5.72
N PHE A 130 -2.70 5.59 6.59
CA PHE A 130 -2.62 6.69 7.54
C PHE A 130 -2.36 8.03 6.87
N PHE A 131 -1.47 8.08 5.88
CA PHE A 131 -1.26 9.29 5.09
C PHE A 131 -2.54 9.75 4.39
N THR A 132 -3.25 8.84 3.74
CA THR A 132 -4.47 9.15 3.01
C THR A 132 -5.62 9.49 3.97
N SER A 133 -5.70 8.84 5.16
CA SER A 133 -6.71 9.12 6.18
C SER A 133 -6.69 10.58 6.64
N ALA A 134 -5.50 11.15 6.79
CA ALA A 134 -5.34 12.56 7.17
C ALA A 134 -5.80 13.54 6.08
N ARG A 135 -5.98 13.08 4.84
CA ARG A 135 -6.53 13.89 3.74
C ARG A 135 -8.05 13.75 3.62
N ILE A 136 -8.61 12.64 4.12
CA ILE A 136 -10.05 12.39 4.16
C ILE A 136 -10.69 13.09 5.38
N ALA A 137 -9.98 13.12 6.50
CA ALA A 137 -10.41 13.75 7.76
C ALA A 137 -10.32 15.27 7.72
#